data_c295a3e2de8b82ab8b6fdb6c909bad9c
#
_entry.id   c295a3e2de8b82ab8b6fdb6c909bad9c
#
_cell.length_a   1.000
_cell.length_b   1.000
_cell.length_c   1.000
_cell.angle_alpha   90.00
_cell.angle_beta   90.00
_cell.angle_gamma   90.00
#
_symmetry.space_group_name_H-M   'P 1'
#
loop_
_entity.id
_entity.type
_entity.pdbx_description
1 polymer ?
#
loop_
_entity_poly.entity_id
_entity_poly.type
_entity_poly.pdbx_seq_one_letter_code
_entity_poly.pdbx_strand_id
1 'polypeptide(L)'
;MRRRLSIFAALAIGAVLAPAAPALAGGDIKVMTRNLYLGADIIQLANAKTTDEFKANASVMWKTVQKTNFPKRAPALAKEIKSAKPDLVGLQEASLWRTGPNSSAPATKVKYDFVAELLSALKKQKLEYRVVVSQNEFDFEAPTVGADVRLTQRDVILKRKSGTKVKTGKTSKGQYSAANTLVVPTAVGPATSVRGWVATDASINGTDFKFVNTHLEAYGGALRARQAAELVGPAGPLADPNGTAILLGDFNSGPAMADVEGDAYRTVIGVGIFTNIWGDRTDVRTIGRDELLSKQDGSEFIDQITYRPAANFTVKSKKVVGNSPFSKSIPKWSSDHNGVVATLSLK
;
A
#
# COMPACT_ATOMS: atom_id res chain seq x y z
N MET A 1 26.28 -16.07 -88.09
CA MET A 1 25.20 -16.10 -87.10
C MET A 1 25.67 -16.90 -85.91
N ARG A 2 26.04 -16.23 -84.78
CA ARG A 2 26.45 -16.90 -83.54
C ARG A 2 25.40 -16.53 -82.51
N ARG A 3 24.62 -17.52 -82.02
CA ARG A 3 23.65 -17.38 -80.91
C ARG A 3 24.41 -17.41 -79.59
N ARG A 4 24.23 -16.35 -78.79
CA ARG A 4 24.70 -16.31 -77.35
C ARG A 4 23.60 -16.89 -76.47
N LEU A 5 23.93 -17.94 -75.73
CA LEU A 5 23.11 -18.46 -74.63
C LEU A 5 23.41 -17.62 -73.38
N SER A 6 22.37 -17.02 -72.79
CA SER A 6 22.45 -16.37 -71.48
C SER A 6 21.94 -17.34 -70.45
N ILE A 7 22.80 -17.67 -69.52
CA ILE A 7 22.43 -18.51 -68.30
C ILE A 7 22.01 -17.57 -67.20
N PHE A 8 20.74 -17.63 -66.78
CA PHE A 8 20.25 -16.98 -65.58
C PHE A 8 20.48 -17.90 -64.40
N ALA A 9 21.37 -17.50 -63.47
CA ALA A 9 21.53 -18.15 -62.19
C ALA A 9 20.48 -17.56 -61.21
N ALA A 10 19.53 -18.36 -60.79
CA ALA A 10 18.57 -17.99 -59.75
C ALA A 10 19.22 -18.21 -58.36
N LEU A 11 19.49 -17.13 -57.63
CA LEU A 11 19.91 -17.19 -56.22
C LEU A 11 18.67 -17.46 -55.35
N ALA A 12 18.54 -18.65 -54.81
CA ALA A 12 17.55 -18.97 -53.78
C ALA A 12 18.06 -18.46 -52.43
N ILE A 13 17.49 -17.36 -51.93
CA ILE A 13 17.73 -16.88 -50.54
C ILE A 13 16.86 -17.73 -49.60
N GLY A 14 17.48 -18.71 -48.96
CA GLY A 14 16.86 -19.47 -47.89
C GLY A 14 16.72 -18.60 -46.63
N ALA A 15 15.50 -18.17 -46.29
CA ALA A 15 15.22 -17.54 -45.04
C ALA A 15 15.34 -18.59 -43.93
N VAL A 16 16.41 -18.49 -43.13
CA VAL A 16 16.54 -19.27 -41.87
C VAL A 16 15.57 -18.66 -40.88
N LEU A 17 14.43 -19.32 -40.65
CA LEU A 17 13.54 -19.03 -39.52
C LEU A 17 14.27 -19.43 -38.27
N ALA A 18 14.80 -18.44 -37.53
CA ALA A 18 15.28 -18.66 -36.17
C ALA A 18 14.09 -19.18 -35.30
N PRO A 19 14.26 -20.25 -34.51
CA PRO A 19 13.21 -20.68 -33.64
C PRO A 19 12.85 -19.55 -32.66
N ALA A 20 11.57 -19.17 -32.59
CA ALA A 20 11.09 -18.23 -31.63
C ALA A 20 11.43 -18.77 -30.23
N ALA A 21 12.15 -17.99 -29.43
CA ALA A 21 12.41 -18.36 -28.05
C ALA A 21 11.06 -18.67 -27.36
N PRO A 22 10.95 -19.75 -26.59
CA PRO A 22 9.70 -20.05 -25.90
C PRO A 22 9.34 -18.88 -25.03
N ALA A 23 8.12 -18.34 -25.22
CA ALA A 23 7.58 -17.31 -24.36
C ALA A 23 7.68 -17.83 -22.91
N LEU A 24 8.38 -17.11 -22.05
CA LEU A 24 8.48 -17.45 -20.64
C LEU A 24 7.05 -17.58 -20.12
N ALA A 25 6.69 -18.79 -19.67
CA ALA A 25 5.37 -19.00 -19.11
C ALA A 25 5.32 -18.25 -17.79
N GLY A 26 4.64 -17.11 -17.75
CA GLY A 26 4.36 -16.34 -16.55
C GLY A 26 3.73 -17.23 -15.48
N GLY A 27 3.20 -16.65 -14.44
CA GLY A 27 2.64 -17.44 -13.35
C GLY A 27 1.64 -16.65 -12.53
N ASP A 28 0.96 -17.37 -11.64
CA ASP A 28 -0.02 -16.79 -10.75
C ASP A 28 0.68 -16.11 -9.56
N ILE A 29 0.43 -14.83 -9.39
CA ILE A 29 0.93 -13.99 -8.29
C ILE A 29 -0.26 -13.62 -7.42
N LYS A 30 -0.18 -13.92 -6.14
CA LYS A 30 -1.19 -13.50 -5.18
C LYS A 30 -0.69 -12.30 -4.39
N VAL A 31 -1.41 -11.20 -4.45
CA VAL A 31 -1.07 -9.93 -3.78
C VAL A 31 -2.18 -9.48 -2.84
N MET A 32 -1.80 -8.67 -1.85
CA MET A 32 -2.72 -8.11 -0.87
C MET A 32 -2.32 -6.68 -0.53
N THR A 33 -3.29 -5.77 -0.43
CA THR A 33 -3.14 -4.49 0.25
C THR A 33 -3.85 -4.52 1.59
N ARG A 34 -3.24 -3.90 2.62
CA ARG A 34 -3.82 -3.90 3.96
C ARG A 34 -3.38 -2.68 4.76
N ASN A 35 -4.27 -1.71 4.91
CA ASN A 35 -4.12 -0.65 5.90
C ASN A 35 -4.34 -1.25 7.30
N LEU A 36 -3.39 -1.01 8.23
CA LEU A 36 -3.37 -1.62 9.57
C LEU A 36 -4.13 -0.80 10.61
N TYR A 37 -4.57 0.40 10.28
CA TYR A 37 -5.16 1.38 11.18
C TYR A 37 -4.21 1.79 12.32
N LEU A 38 -3.74 3.02 12.30
CA LEU A 38 -2.77 3.54 13.27
C LEU A 38 -3.28 3.53 14.73
N GLY A 39 -4.60 3.47 14.93
CA GLY A 39 -5.22 3.24 16.24
C GLY A 39 -6.07 4.37 16.80
N ALA A 40 -6.07 5.55 16.18
CA ALA A 40 -6.90 6.70 16.56
C ALA A 40 -6.98 7.71 15.40
N ASP A 41 -7.96 8.60 15.43
CA ASP A 41 -8.03 9.77 14.54
C ASP A 41 -7.14 10.89 15.09
N ILE A 42 -5.96 11.06 14.47
CA ILE A 42 -4.95 12.03 14.90
C ILE A 42 -5.21 13.45 14.42
N ILE A 43 -6.03 13.64 13.37
CA ILE A 43 -6.30 14.98 12.81
C ILE A 43 -7.04 15.88 13.82
N GLN A 44 -7.78 15.29 14.75
CA GLN A 44 -8.49 16.02 15.80
C GLN A 44 -7.56 16.85 16.69
N LEU A 45 -6.27 16.49 16.76
CA LEU A 45 -5.28 17.25 17.52
C LEU A 45 -5.07 18.68 16.95
N ALA A 46 -5.30 18.87 15.66
CA ALA A 46 -5.20 20.18 15.02
C ALA A 46 -6.30 21.15 15.46
N ASN A 47 -7.39 20.68 16.05
CA ASN A 47 -8.47 21.53 16.52
C ASN A 47 -8.15 22.26 17.86
N ALA A 48 -7.13 21.82 18.59
CA ALA A 48 -6.71 22.44 19.85
C ALA A 48 -6.21 23.88 19.63
N LYS A 49 -6.66 24.81 20.47
CA LYS A 49 -6.30 26.22 20.39
C LYS A 49 -5.14 26.61 21.31
N THR A 50 -4.89 25.81 22.33
CA THR A 50 -3.80 26.01 23.29
C THR A 50 -2.97 24.75 23.46
N THR A 51 -1.74 24.90 23.96
CA THR A 51 -0.86 23.78 24.29
C THR A 51 -1.50 22.83 25.31
N ASP A 52 -2.22 23.36 26.32
CA ASP A 52 -2.85 22.52 27.33
C ASP A 52 -4.05 21.75 26.78
N GLU A 53 -4.84 22.35 25.91
CA GLU A 53 -5.90 21.67 25.17
C GLU A 53 -5.31 20.57 24.25
N PHE A 54 -4.21 20.87 23.54
CA PHE A 54 -3.50 19.88 22.74
C PHE A 54 -3.04 18.67 23.58
N LYS A 55 -2.40 18.91 24.71
CA LYS A 55 -1.96 17.85 25.64
C LYS A 55 -3.12 16.99 26.13
N ALA A 56 -4.24 17.63 26.49
CA ALA A 56 -5.45 16.92 26.91
C ALA A 56 -6.00 16.04 25.78
N ASN A 57 -6.15 16.59 24.58
CA ASN A 57 -6.62 15.87 23.39
C ASN A 57 -5.66 14.73 23.01
N ALA A 58 -4.35 14.97 23.02
CA ALA A 58 -3.33 13.96 22.78
C ALA A 58 -3.38 12.82 23.82
N SER A 59 -3.73 13.14 25.08
CA SER A 59 -3.93 12.12 26.11
C SER A 59 -5.17 11.25 25.84
N VAL A 60 -6.25 11.84 25.32
CA VAL A 60 -7.45 11.09 24.89
C VAL A 60 -7.13 10.22 23.69
N MET A 61 -6.50 10.79 22.67
CA MET A 61 -6.03 10.06 21.47
C MET A 61 -5.15 8.87 21.85
N TRP A 62 -4.17 9.07 22.75
CA TRP A 62 -3.31 7.99 23.22
C TRP A 62 -4.08 6.87 23.93
N LYS A 63 -5.07 7.21 24.74
CA LYS A 63 -5.98 6.23 25.35
C LYS A 63 -6.77 5.44 24.29
N THR A 64 -7.18 6.09 23.19
CA THR A 64 -7.84 5.43 22.06
C THR A 64 -6.89 4.44 21.37
N VAL A 65 -5.66 4.81 21.10
CA VAL A 65 -4.63 3.89 20.56
C VAL A 65 -4.46 2.66 21.46
N GLN A 66 -4.45 2.85 22.78
CA GLN A 66 -4.35 1.74 23.74
C GLN A 66 -5.61 0.85 23.73
N LYS A 67 -6.82 1.44 23.59
CA LYS A 67 -8.09 0.70 23.53
C LYS A 67 -8.25 -0.08 22.24
N THR A 68 -7.82 0.47 21.10
CA THR A 68 -7.81 -0.22 19.79
C THR A 68 -6.76 -1.32 19.72
N ASN A 69 -5.83 -1.38 20.66
CA ASN A 69 -5.04 -2.52 21.09
C ASN A 69 -4.47 -3.36 19.94
N PHE A 70 -3.43 -2.85 19.27
CA PHE A 70 -2.84 -3.58 18.13
C PHE A 70 -2.39 -5.01 18.48
N PRO A 71 -1.78 -5.30 19.65
CA PRO A 71 -1.48 -6.67 20.08
C PRO A 71 -2.67 -7.65 19.99
N LYS A 72 -3.91 -7.16 20.28
CA LYS A 72 -5.13 -7.94 20.11
C LYS A 72 -5.56 -8.08 18.65
N ARG A 73 -5.29 -7.09 17.80
CA ARG A 73 -5.63 -7.06 16.37
C ARG A 73 -4.66 -7.85 15.49
N ALA A 74 -3.37 -7.86 15.83
CA ALA A 74 -2.33 -8.50 15.04
C ALA A 74 -2.58 -10.00 14.76
N PRO A 75 -3.05 -10.83 15.70
CA PRO A 75 -3.44 -12.23 15.42
C PRO A 75 -4.58 -12.36 14.42
N ALA A 76 -5.55 -11.42 14.41
CA ALA A 76 -6.65 -11.42 13.45
C ALA A 76 -6.17 -11.04 12.05
N LEU A 77 -5.37 -9.98 11.92
CA LEU A 77 -4.68 -9.61 10.67
C LEU A 77 -3.83 -10.78 10.14
N ALA A 78 -3.08 -11.44 11.01
CA ALA A 78 -2.29 -12.61 10.64
C ALA A 78 -3.17 -13.78 10.14
N LYS A 79 -4.38 -13.96 10.69
CA LYS A 79 -5.35 -14.97 10.21
C LYS A 79 -5.88 -14.63 8.82
N GLU A 80 -6.16 -13.36 8.53
CA GLU A 80 -6.55 -12.89 7.20
C GLU A 80 -5.45 -13.20 6.17
N ILE A 81 -4.21 -12.81 6.46
CA ILE A 81 -3.04 -13.07 5.61
C ILE A 81 -2.82 -14.57 5.44
N LYS A 82 -2.93 -15.37 6.52
CA LYS A 82 -2.79 -16.82 6.46
C LYS A 82 -3.87 -17.49 5.59
N SER A 83 -5.10 -17.03 5.67
CA SER A 83 -6.20 -17.55 4.85
C SER A 83 -5.99 -17.24 3.36
N ALA A 84 -5.47 -16.07 3.03
CA ALA A 84 -5.20 -15.66 1.66
C ALA A 84 -3.86 -16.20 1.12
N LYS A 85 -2.83 -16.30 1.96
CA LYS A 85 -1.44 -16.66 1.62
C LYS A 85 -0.90 -15.85 0.43
N PRO A 86 -0.96 -14.52 0.45
CA PRO A 86 -0.41 -13.71 -0.63
C PRO A 86 1.11 -13.91 -0.74
N ASP A 87 1.67 -13.77 -1.94
CA ASP A 87 3.11 -13.81 -2.18
C ASP A 87 3.77 -12.51 -1.72
N LEU A 88 3.09 -11.37 -2.01
CA LEU A 88 3.47 -10.02 -1.63
C LEU A 88 2.32 -9.32 -0.93
N VAL A 89 2.63 -8.52 0.09
CA VAL A 89 1.66 -7.69 0.82
C VAL A 89 2.18 -6.26 0.90
N GLY A 90 1.36 -5.30 0.48
CA GLY A 90 1.55 -3.88 0.78
C GLY A 90 0.80 -3.53 2.06
N LEU A 91 1.51 -2.95 3.02
CA LEU A 91 0.94 -2.47 4.27
C LEU A 91 0.99 -0.95 4.32
N GLN A 92 -0.08 -0.33 4.78
CA GLN A 92 -0.19 1.09 5.07
C GLN A 92 -0.48 1.25 6.57
N GLU A 93 -0.17 2.41 7.13
CA GLU A 93 -0.27 2.69 8.58
C GLU A 93 0.43 1.64 9.46
N ALA A 94 1.54 1.08 8.98
CA ALA A 94 2.34 0.14 9.74
C ALA A 94 3.12 0.87 10.85
N SER A 95 2.35 1.34 11.84
CA SER A 95 2.75 2.34 12.84
C SER A 95 3.81 1.83 13.81
N LEU A 96 4.67 2.75 14.22
CA LEU A 96 5.59 2.60 15.34
C LEU A 96 5.23 3.67 16.38
N TRP A 97 4.63 3.23 17.47
CA TRP A 97 4.31 4.08 18.61
C TRP A 97 5.39 3.96 19.70
N ARG A 98 5.87 5.12 20.14
CA ARG A 98 6.88 5.24 21.20
C ARG A 98 6.38 6.15 22.29
N THR A 99 6.91 5.99 23.51
CA THR A 99 6.69 6.87 24.64
C THR A 99 7.99 7.38 25.19
N GLY A 100 7.96 8.53 25.83
CA GLY A 100 9.10 9.18 26.46
C GLY A 100 8.71 10.00 27.67
N PRO A 101 9.66 10.57 28.40
CA PRO A 101 9.38 11.51 29.46
C PRO A 101 8.74 12.78 28.87
N ASN A 102 7.91 13.45 29.65
CA ASN A 102 7.38 14.77 29.28
C ASN A 102 8.49 15.84 29.44
N SER A 103 9.42 15.87 28.47
CA SER A 103 10.63 16.70 28.51
C SER A 103 11.11 16.99 27.09
N SER A 104 12.23 17.71 26.96
CA SER A 104 12.91 17.93 25.66
C SER A 104 13.57 16.68 25.07
N ALA A 105 13.68 15.59 25.82
CA ALA A 105 14.25 14.33 25.32
C ALA A 105 13.22 13.58 24.45
N PRO A 106 13.61 13.08 23.25
CA PRO A 106 12.68 12.45 22.35
C PRO A 106 12.10 11.14 22.92
N ALA A 107 10.83 10.88 22.58
CA ALA A 107 10.15 9.63 22.93
C ALA A 107 10.74 8.47 22.11
N THR A 108 11.51 7.60 22.77
CA THR A 108 12.25 6.49 22.14
C THR A 108 11.80 5.10 22.58
N LYS A 109 11.10 4.98 23.72
CA LYS A 109 10.66 3.68 24.25
C LYS A 109 9.52 3.10 23.41
N VAL A 110 9.81 2.06 22.64
CA VAL A 110 8.82 1.38 21.79
C VAL A 110 7.69 0.83 22.65
N LYS A 111 6.46 1.23 22.32
CA LYS A 111 5.23 0.71 22.94
C LYS A 111 4.53 -0.28 22.04
N TYR A 112 4.39 0.06 20.75
CA TYR A 112 3.82 -0.80 19.73
C TYR A 112 4.64 -0.69 18.45
N ASP A 113 5.15 -1.81 17.92
CA ASP A 113 5.69 -1.92 16.57
C ASP A 113 4.78 -2.85 15.76
N PHE A 114 3.89 -2.27 14.96
CA PHE A 114 2.88 -3.02 14.22
C PHE A 114 3.49 -4.05 13.26
N VAL A 115 4.62 -3.74 12.65
CA VAL A 115 5.32 -4.68 11.75
C VAL A 115 5.88 -5.86 12.53
N ALA A 116 6.59 -5.60 13.62
CA ALA A 116 7.18 -6.64 14.45
C ALA A 116 6.10 -7.56 15.07
N GLU A 117 5.03 -6.96 15.57
CA GLU A 117 3.90 -7.69 16.17
C GLU A 117 3.15 -8.54 15.15
N LEU A 118 2.87 -7.99 13.94
CA LEU A 118 2.24 -8.73 12.84
C LEU A 118 3.11 -9.91 12.38
N LEU A 119 4.41 -9.69 12.18
CA LEU A 119 5.34 -10.77 11.80
C LEU A 119 5.43 -11.86 12.88
N SER A 120 5.43 -11.47 14.16
CA SER A 120 5.37 -12.41 15.29
C SER A 120 4.07 -13.22 15.29
N ALA A 121 2.93 -12.56 15.05
CA ALA A 121 1.63 -13.23 14.97
C ALA A 121 1.55 -14.20 13.78
N LEU A 122 2.10 -13.84 12.62
CA LEU A 122 2.21 -14.71 11.45
C LEU A 122 3.07 -15.95 11.75
N LYS A 123 4.24 -15.75 12.38
CA LYS A 123 5.13 -16.85 12.78
C LYS A 123 4.44 -17.83 13.75
N LYS A 124 3.70 -17.32 14.74
CA LYS A 124 2.88 -18.15 15.65
C LYS A 124 1.83 -19.00 14.91
N GLN A 125 1.36 -18.52 13.73
CA GLN A 125 0.44 -19.25 12.87
C GLN A 125 1.14 -20.15 11.83
N LYS A 126 2.45 -20.37 11.97
CA LYS A 126 3.28 -21.19 11.07
C LYS A 126 3.31 -20.67 9.64
N LEU A 127 3.30 -19.33 9.48
CA LEU A 127 3.42 -18.65 8.21
C LEU A 127 4.44 -17.51 8.35
N GLU A 128 5.50 -17.54 7.58
CA GLU A 128 6.58 -16.56 7.70
C GLU A 128 6.63 -15.61 6.51
N TYR A 129 6.72 -14.32 6.85
CA TYR A 129 7.01 -13.24 5.93
C TYR A 129 8.29 -12.54 6.34
N ARG A 130 8.89 -11.81 5.40
CA ARG A 130 9.97 -10.87 5.67
C ARG A 130 9.62 -9.50 5.12
N VAL A 131 10.14 -8.45 5.73
CA VAL A 131 10.13 -7.11 5.14
C VAL A 131 11.06 -7.12 3.92
N VAL A 132 10.57 -6.60 2.81
CA VAL A 132 11.35 -6.36 1.59
C VAL A 132 11.88 -4.94 1.61
N VAL A 133 11.02 -3.98 1.87
CA VAL A 133 11.33 -2.55 1.95
C VAL A 133 10.33 -1.86 2.87
N SER A 134 10.78 -0.82 3.56
CA SER A 134 9.95 0.03 4.41
C SER A 134 10.36 1.50 4.24
N GLN A 135 9.39 2.39 4.19
CA GLN A 135 9.56 3.83 4.17
C GLN A 135 8.87 4.43 5.40
N ASN A 136 9.59 5.27 6.13
CA ASN A 136 8.98 6.14 7.14
C ASN A 136 8.31 7.31 6.45
N GLU A 137 7.09 7.57 6.87
CA GLU A 137 6.25 8.63 6.36
C GLU A 137 6.05 9.71 7.43
N PHE A 138 4.81 9.96 7.86
CA PHE A 138 4.54 10.87 8.96
C PHE A 138 5.32 10.47 10.22
N ASP A 139 6.01 11.44 10.85
CA ASP A 139 6.68 11.27 12.15
C ASP A 139 6.43 12.50 13.00
N PHE A 140 5.71 12.33 14.10
CA PHE A 140 5.33 13.42 14.98
C PHE A 140 5.33 12.99 16.44
N GLU A 141 5.88 13.84 17.29
CA GLU A 141 5.89 13.67 18.74
C GLU A 141 4.89 14.65 19.37
N ALA A 142 3.93 14.10 20.09
CA ALA A 142 2.87 14.83 20.76
C ALA A 142 3.06 14.79 22.28
N PRO A 143 3.15 15.95 22.95
CA PRO A 143 3.11 15.99 24.41
C PRO A 143 1.71 15.59 24.91
N THR A 144 1.65 14.76 25.95
CA THR A 144 0.43 14.41 26.66
C THR A 144 0.51 14.85 28.11
N VAL A 145 -0.55 14.65 28.87
CA VAL A 145 -0.49 14.83 30.34
C VAL A 145 0.30 13.66 30.95
N GLY A 146 1.56 13.90 31.30
CA GLY A 146 2.44 12.96 32.01
C GLY A 146 3.44 12.18 31.18
N ALA A 147 3.36 12.20 29.83
CA ALA A 147 4.34 11.55 28.95
C ALA A 147 4.28 12.15 27.54
N ASP A 148 5.34 11.98 26.76
CA ASP A 148 5.31 12.23 25.32
C ASP A 148 5.00 10.93 24.59
N VAL A 149 4.25 11.05 23.48
CA VAL A 149 3.97 9.95 22.56
C VAL A 149 4.41 10.32 21.17
N ARG A 150 5.08 9.41 20.49
CA ARG A 150 5.57 9.63 19.12
C ARG A 150 5.05 8.54 18.19
N LEU A 151 4.43 8.98 17.12
CA LEU A 151 3.99 8.16 16.01
C LEU A 151 4.96 8.30 14.84
N THR A 152 5.46 7.17 14.33
CA THR A 152 6.00 7.07 12.98
C THR A 152 5.10 6.16 12.17
N GLN A 153 4.45 6.67 11.12
CA GLN A 153 3.75 5.85 10.13
C GLN A 153 4.75 5.28 9.14
N ARG A 154 4.47 4.09 8.64
CA ARG A 154 5.33 3.41 7.65
C ARG A 154 4.47 2.75 6.58
N ASP A 155 4.97 2.82 5.35
CA ASP A 155 4.55 1.94 4.26
C ASP A 155 5.55 0.79 4.12
N VAL A 156 5.05 -0.44 3.94
CA VAL A 156 5.89 -1.64 3.97
C VAL A 156 5.47 -2.62 2.88
N ILE A 157 6.45 -3.25 2.23
CA ILE A 157 6.23 -4.45 1.42
C ILE A 157 6.73 -5.66 2.20
N LEU A 158 5.83 -6.63 2.38
CA LEU A 158 6.18 -7.97 2.89
C LEU A 158 6.22 -8.98 1.77
N LYS A 159 7.14 -9.95 1.88
CA LYS A 159 7.21 -11.13 1.01
C LYS A 159 7.09 -12.40 1.83
N ARG A 160 6.28 -13.36 1.37
CA ARG A 160 6.21 -14.70 1.95
C ARG A 160 7.55 -15.42 1.77
N LYS A 161 8.07 -16.04 2.86
CA LYS A 161 9.40 -16.67 2.84
C LYS A 161 9.44 -18.00 2.09
N SER A 162 8.38 -18.82 2.20
CA SER A 162 8.32 -20.16 1.63
C SER A 162 7.02 -20.39 0.87
N GLY A 163 7.01 -21.37 -0.05
CA GLY A 163 5.83 -21.76 -0.84
C GLY A 163 5.37 -20.65 -1.81
N THR A 164 6.28 -19.84 -2.31
CA THR A 164 6.09 -18.84 -3.35
C THR A 164 7.17 -18.98 -4.42
N LYS A 165 6.78 -18.78 -5.68
CA LYS A 165 7.72 -18.69 -6.82
C LYS A 165 8.15 -17.25 -7.10
N VAL A 166 7.51 -16.26 -6.45
CA VAL A 166 7.86 -14.86 -6.64
C VAL A 166 9.24 -14.58 -6.04
N LYS A 167 10.12 -14.00 -6.82
CA LYS A 167 11.41 -13.45 -6.40
C LYS A 167 11.31 -11.95 -6.29
N THR A 168 12.06 -11.34 -5.37
CA THR A 168 12.18 -9.88 -5.23
C THR A 168 13.64 -9.48 -5.43
N GLY A 169 13.86 -8.40 -6.18
CA GLY A 169 15.16 -7.89 -6.56
C GLY A 169 15.46 -6.54 -5.91
N LYS A 170 15.88 -5.57 -6.75
CA LYS A 170 16.18 -4.20 -6.33
C LYS A 170 14.96 -3.55 -5.68
N THR A 171 15.18 -2.85 -4.59
CA THR A 171 14.17 -2.07 -3.89
C THR A 171 14.41 -0.59 -4.09
N SER A 172 13.34 0.19 -4.08
CA SER A 172 13.37 1.64 -4.03
C SER A 172 12.26 2.15 -3.13
N LYS A 173 12.41 3.38 -2.66
CA LYS A 173 11.44 4.07 -1.82
C LYS A 173 11.61 5.57 -1.99
N GLY A 174 10.55 6.32 -1.78
CA GLY A 174 10.57 7.76 -1.87
C GLY A 174 9.43 8.39 -1.12
N GLN A 175 9.59 9.67 -0.83
CA GLN A 175 8.53 10.54 -0.35
C GLN A 175 8.07 11.42 -1.50
N TYR A 176 6.81 11.80 -1.52
CA TYR A 176 6.33 12.82 -2.46
C TYR A 176 7.02 14.14 -2.17
N SER A 177 7.14 14.99 -3.18
CA SER A 177 7.82 16.27 -3.08
C SER A 177 7.22 17.17 -1.99
N ALA A 178 8.00 18.11 -1.48
CA ALA A 178 7.56 19.06 -0.46
C ALA A 178 6.30 19.87 -0.90
N ALA A 179 6.17 20.15 -2.22
CA ALA A 179 4.98 20.79 -2.78
C ALA A 179 3.72 19.90 -2.71
N ASN A 180 3.90 18.60 -2.52
CA ASN A 180 2.85 17.60 -2.40
C ASN A 180 2.74 17.01 -0.98
N THR A 181 3.10 17.81 0.01
CA THR A 181 3.07 17.46 1.44
C THR A 181 2.09 18.37 2.18
N LEU A 182 1.22 17.79 3.01
CA LEU A 182 0.29 18.54 3.85
C LEU A 182 1.00 19.01 5.12
N VAL A 183 0.93 20.29 5.41
CA VAL A 183 1.37 20.87 6.68
C VAL A 183 0.16 21.32 7.46
N VAL A 184 -0.05 20.75 8.64
CA VAL A 184 -1.18 21.08 9.52
C VAL A 184 -0.67 21.88 10.70
N PRO A 185 -1.09 23.15 10.87
CA PRO A 185 -0.78 23.92 12.06
C PRO A 185 -1.38 23.27 13.31
N THR A 186 -0.59 23.19 14.38
CA THR A 186 -1.09 22.75 15.69
C THR A 186 -0.63 23.68 16.79
N ALA A 187 -1.26 23.63 17.96
CA ALA A 187 -0.91 24.44 19.11
C ALA A 187 0.50 24.16 19.71
N VAL A 188 1.18 23.12 19.23
CA VAL A 188 2.54 22.74 19.64
C VAL A 188 3.56 22.81 18.50
N GLY A 189 3.20 23.43 17.38
CA GLY A 189 4.01 23.54 16.17
C GLY A 189 3.39 22.77 14.98
N PRO A 190 3.93 22.97 13.78
CA PRO A 190 3.39 22.34 12.58
C PRO A 190 3.61 20.83 12.57
N ALA A 191 2.57 20.07 12.20
CA ALA A 191 2.66 18.65 11.89
C ALA A 191 2.71 18.49 10.37
N THR A 192 3.74 17.81 9.87
CA THR A 192 3.95 17.61 8.43
C THR A 192 3.56 16.18 8.06
N SER A 193 2.45 16.04 7.31
CA SER A 193 2.00 14.75 6.79
C SER A 193 2.79 14.39 5.55
N VAL A 194 3.91 13.73 5.74
CA VAL A 194 4.71 13.19 4.65
C VAL A 194 4.10 11.88 4.18
N ARG A 195 3.90 11.74 2.88
CA ARG A 195 3.45 10.51 2.21
C ARG A 195 4.49 10.07 1.19
N GLY A 196 4.38 8.83 0.74
CA GLY A 196 5.33 8.30 -0.21
C GLY A 196 4.96 6.94 -0.77
N TRP A 197 5.99 6.20 -1.15
CA TRP A 197 5.85 4.90 -1.77
C TRP A 197 7.04 4.00 -1.46
N VAL A 198 6.81 2.70 -1.55
CA VAL A 198 7.84 1.66 -1.52
C VAL A 198 7.66 0.74 -2.72
N ALA A 199 8.77 0.31 -3.33
CA ALA A 199 8.75 -0.53 -4.52
C ALA A 199 9.84 -1.61 -4.48
N THR A 200 9.60 -2.69 -5.19
CA THR A 200 10.60 -3.72 -5.49
C THR A 200 10.43 -4.21 -6.91
N ASP A 201 11.53 -4.45 -7.59
CA ASP A 201 11.52 -5.28 -8.78
C ASP A 201 11.22 -6.72 -8.33
N ALA A 202 10.41 -7.41 -9.09
CA ALA A 202 9.97 -8.76 -8.78
C ALA A 202 9.87 -9.59 -10.04
N SER A 203 9.93 -10.91 -9.89
CA SER A 203 9.74 -11.83 -11.01
C SER A 203 9.04 -13.12 -10.59
N ILE A 204 8.39 -13.76 -11.54
CA ILE A 204 7.82 -15.09 -11.41
C ILE A 204 8.11 -15.90 -12.67
N ASN A 205 8.69 -17.09 -12.52
CA ASN A 205 9.09 -17.97 -13.62
C ASN A 205 9.91 -17.27 -14.72
N GLY A 206 10.71 -16.26 -14.36
CA GLY A 206 11.51 -15.47 -15.30
C GLY A 206 10.82 -14.26 -15.92
N THR A 207 9.53 -14.05 -15.70
CA THR A 207 8.82 -12.84 -16.15
C THR A 207 8.88 -11.77 -15.07
N ASP A 208 9.41 -10.59 -15.44
CA ASP A 208 9.65 -9.48 -14.54
C ASP A 208 8.45 -8.54 -14.42
N PHE A 209 8.30 -7.95 -13.26
CA PHE A 209 7.32 -6.88 -12.98
C PHE A 209 7.79 -6.00 -11.83
N LYS A 210 7.29 -4.78 -11.78
CA LYS A 210 7.47 -3.89 -10.64
C LYS A 210 6.29 -3.99 -9.68
N PHE A 211 6.56 -4.11 -8.38
CA PHE A 211 5.54 -4.12 -7.34
C PHE A 211 5.68 -2.86 -6.48
N VAL A 212 4.62 -2.06 -6.40
CA VAL A 212 4.61 -0.76 -5.72
C VAL A 212 3.47 -0.72 -4.71
N ASN A 213 3.77 -0.21 -3.51
CA ASN A 213 2.81 0.09 -2.45
C ASN A 213 2.90 1.57 -2.09
N THR A 214 1.77 2.22 -1.91
CA THR A 214 1.66 3.63 -1.54
C THR A 214 0.50 3.88 -0.58
N HIS A 215 0.58 4.98 0.17
CA HIS A 215 -0.52 5.55 0.93
C HIS A 215 -0.63 7.02 0.59
N LEU A 216 -1.64 7.41 -0.18
CA LEU A 216 -1.86 8.80 -0.58
C LEU A 216 -2.51 9.60 0.55
N GLU A 217 -2.47 10.93 0.44
CA GLU A 217 -2.97 11.82 1.48
C GLU A 217 -4.48 11.68 1.70
N ALA A 218 -4.87 11.53 2.96
CA ALA A 218 -6.27 11.41 3.35
C ALA A 218 -7.03 12.74 3.23
N TYR A 219 -6.33 13.85 3.48
CA TYR A 219 -6.93 15.18 3.55
C TYR A 219 -6.51 16.05 2.35
N GLY A 220 -7.49 16.48 1.56
CA GLY A 220 -7.25 17.34 0.40
C GLY A 220 -7.10 16.59 -0.93
N GLY A 221 -8.21 16.41 -1.65
CA GLY A 221 -8.30 15.69 -2.92
C GLY A 221 -7.33 16.19 -3.99
N ALA A 222 -7.18 17.51 -4.13
CA ALA A 222 -6.24 18.11 -5.09
C ALA A 222 -4.77 17.82 -4.76
N LEU A 223 -4.41 17.75 -3.47
CA LEU A 223 -3.07 17.36 -3.03
C LEU A 223 -2.81 15.88 -3.36
N ARG A 224 -3.75 15.04 -3.01
CA ARG A 224 -3.74 13.59 -3.30
C ARG A 224 -3.62 13.31 -4.81
N ALA A 225 -4.32 14.07 -5.66
CA ALA A 225 -4.21 13.96 -7.11
C ALA A 225 -2.81 14.30 -7.63
N ARG A 226 -2.14 15.32 -7.06
CA ARG A 226 -0.74 15.63 -7.39
C ARG A 226 0.22 14.54 -6.93
N GLN A 227 -0.01 13.92 -5.77
CA GLN A 227 0.78 12.76 -5.32
C GLN A 227 0.62 11.57 -6.29
N ALA A 228 -0.60 11.29 -6.75
CA ALA A 228 -0.85 10.27 -7.75
C ALA A 228 -0.15 10.58 -9.08
N ALA A 229 -0.15 11.84 -9.53
CA ALA A 229 0.56 12.27 -10.73
C ALA A 229 2.09 12.10 -10.59
N GLU A 230 2.65 12.42 -9.42
CA GLU A 230 4.07 12.21 -9.13
C GLU A 230 4.43 10.70 -9.12
N LEU A 231 3.56 9.86 -8.55
CA LEU A 231 3.73 8.40 -8.47
C LEU A 231 3.87 7.75 -9.85
N VAL A 232 3.04 8.15 -10.81
CA VAL A 232 3.04 7.61 -12.18
C VAL A 232 3.83 8.45 -13.17
N GLY A 233 4.33 9.63 -12.75
CA GLY A 233 5.08 10.56 -13.56
C GLY A 233 6.56 10.19 -13.72
N PRO A 234 7.33 11.00 -14.50
CA PRO A 234 8.71 10.68 -14.89
C PRO A 234 9.69 10.52 -13.71
N ALA A 235 9.44 11.18 -12.58
CA ALA A 235 10.27 11.09 -11.37
C ALA A 235 9.80 10.00 -10.40
N GLY A 236 8.66 9.40 -10.64
CA GLY A 236 8.07 8.38 -9.77
C GLY A 236 8.59 6.97 -10.03
N PRO A 237 8.22 6.02 -9.17
CA PRO A 237 8.61 4.62 -9.31
C PRO A 237 8.02 3.94 -10.55
N LEU A 238 7.01 4.55 -11.16
CA LEU A 238 6.23 4.04 -12.29
C LEU A 238 6.44 4.89 -13.55
N ALA A 239 7.63 5.49 -13.70
CA ALA A 239 7.98 6.39 -14.80
C ALA A 239 7.93 5.74 -16.20
N ASP A 240 8.23 4.44 -16.31
CA ASP A 240 8.11 3.71 -17.58
C ASP A 240 6.64 3.31 -17.82
N PRO A 241 5.91 3.97 -18.74
CA PRO A 241 4.50 3.70 -18.98
C PRO A 241 4.25 2.30 -19.58
N ASN A 242 5.25 1.71 -20.21
CA ASN A 242 5.18 0.38 -20.83
C ASN A 242 5.62 -0.73 -19.88
N GLY A 243 6.20 -0.37 -18.72
CA GLY A 243 6.70 -1.30 -17.73
C GLY A 243 5.58 -2.13 -17.11
N THR A 244 5.79 -3.45 -17.03
CA THR A 244 4.87 -4.35 -16.34
C THR A 244 4.89 -4.06 -14.84
N ALA A 245 3.73 -3.72 -14.26
CA ALA A 245 3.65 -3.31 -12.87
C ALA A 245 2.34 -3.71 -12.19
N ILE A 246 2.43 -3.95 -10.88
CA ILE A 246 1.30 -4.05 -9.94
C ILE A 246 1.47 -2.90 -8.95
N LEU A 247 0.48 -2.02 -8.91
CA LEU A 247 0.38 -0.92 -7.95
C LEU A 247 -0.78 -1.17 -7.02
N LEU A 248 -0.53 -1.12 -5.74
CA LEU A 248 -1.57 -1.25 -4.73
C LEU A 248 -1.36 -0.27 -3.56
N GLY A 249 -2.37 -0.15 -2.74
CA GLY A 249 -2.29 0.70 -1.55
C GLY A 249 -3.63 1.29 -1.15
N ASP A 250 -3.57 2.13 -0.14
CA ASP A 250 -4.64 3.03 0.24
C ASP A 250 -4.50 4.33 -0.57
N PHE A 251 -5.35 4.48 -1.58
CA PHE A 251 -5.30 5.67 -2.43
C PHE A 251 -6.06 6.85 -1.83
N ASN A 252 -6.80 6.63 -0.73
CA ASN A 252 -7.75 7.60 -0.22
C ASN A 252 -8.67 8.18 -1.32
N SER A 253 -8.81 7.43 -2.41
CA SER A 253 -9.54 7.79 -3.61
C SER A 253 -10.05 6.54 -4.32
N GLY A 254 -11.22 6.65 -4.94
CA GLY A 254 -11.84 5.50 -5.58
C GLY A 254 -12.80 5.86 -6.70
N PRO A 255 -13.31 4.84 -7.43
CA PRO A 255 -14.12 5.03 -8.63
C PRO A 255 -15.47 5.70 -8.36
N ALA A 256 -16.02 5.59 -7.14
CA ALA A 256 -17.29 6.20 -6.76
C ALA A 256 -17.17 7.65 -6.27
N MET A 257 -15.94 8.14 -6.04
CA MET A 257 -15.73 9.48 -5.53
C MET A 257 -15.86 10.53 -6.65
N ALA A 258 -16.66 11.55 -6.37
CA ALA A 258 -16.86 12.68 -7.28
C ALA A 258 -15.73 13.71 -7.18
N ASP A 259 -15.72 14.64 -8.11
CA ASP A 259 -14.85 15.83 -8.13
C ASP A 259 -13.38 15.50 -7.78
N VAL A 260 -12.73 16.43 -7.10
CA VAL A 260 -11.31 16.33 -6.71
C VAL A 260 -10.99 15.12 -5.82
N GLU A 261 -11.97 14.56 -5.11
CA GLU A 261 -11.77 13.43 -4.23
C GLU A 261 -11.46 12.13 -5.02
N GLY A 262 -12.05 12.00 -6.23
CA GLY A 262 -11.79 10.90 -7.15
C GLY A 262 -10.59 11.08 -8.07
N ASP A 263 -9.98 12.29 -8.13
CA ASP A 263 -8.96 12.61 -9.13
C ASP A 263 -7.68 11.77 -9.00
N ALA A 264 -7.27 11.40 -7.80
CA ALA A 264 -6.10 10.56 -7.62
C ALA A 264 -6.31 9.17 -8.25
N TYR A 265 -7.47 8.56 -8.04
CA TYR A 265 -7.85 7.30 -8.68
C TYR A 265 -7.87 7.46 -10.21
N ARG A 266 -8.56 8.49 -10.73
CA ARG A 266 -8.62 8.77 -12.18
C ARG A 266 -7.25 9.02 -12.80
N THR A 267 -6.33 9.67 -12.05
CA THR A 267 -4.95 9.88 -12.49
C THR A 267 -4.21 8.55 -12.65
N VAL A 268 -4.31 7.65 -11.68
CA VAL A 268 -3.67 6.32 -11.77
C VAL A 268 -4.23 5.52 -12.95
N ILE A 269 -5.55 5.50 -13.12
CA ILE A 269 -6.20 4.71 -14.19
C ILE A 269 -5.95 5.33 -15.57
N GLY A 270 -6.12 6.64 -15.70
CA GLY A 270 -5.98 7.35 -16.98
C GLY A 270 -4.53 7.63 -17.35
N VAL A 271 -3.85 8.50 -16.59
CA VAL A 271 -2.47 8.92 -16.89
C VAL A 271 -1.48 7.76 -16.68
N GLY A 272 -1.66 7.00 -15.60
CA GLY A 272 -0.81 5.85 -15.28
C GLY A 272 -1.10 4.61 -16.12
N ILE A 273 -2.18 4.59 -16.90
CA ILE A 273 -2.61 3.47 -17.78
C ILE A 273 -2.76 2.17 -16.98
N PHE A 274 -3.27 2.26 -15.75
CA PHE A 274 -3.53 1.10 -14.91
C PHE A 274 -4.96 0.59 -15.07
N THR A 275 -5.14 -0.71 -14.89
CA THR A 275 -6.43 -1.38 -14.84
C THR A 275 -6.71 -1.81 -13.41
N ASN A 276 -7.89 -1.45 -12.88
CA ASN A 276 -8.31 -1.91 -11.55
C ASN A 276 -8.77 -3.39 -11.63
N ILE A 277 -8.41 -4.19 -10.63
CA ILE A 277 -8.85 -5.60 -10.57
C ILE A 277 -10.38 -5.75 -10.55
N TRP A 278 -11.09 -4.75 -10.05
CA TRP A 278 -12.55 -4.75 -9.96
C TRP A 278 -13.25 -4.21 -11.22
N GLY A 279 -12.48 -3.68 -12.20
CA GLY A 279 -13.04 -2.97 -13.34
C GLY A 279 -13.80 -1.72 -12.89
N ASP A 280 -14.98 -1.50 -13.43
CA ASP A 280 -15.79 -0.31 -13.18
C ASP A 280 -16.70 -0.43 -11.93
N ARG A 281 -16.52 -1.46 -11.10
CA ARG A 281 -17.33 -1.62 -9.88
C ARG A 281 -17.05 -0.50 -8.88
N THR A 282 -18.13 0.06 -8.33
CA THR A 282 -18.12 1.13 -7.34
C THR A 282 -18.64 0.70 -5.95
N ASP A 283 -19.20 -0.50 -5.87
CA ASP A 283 -19.88 -1.06 -4.69
C ASP A 283 -18.95 -1.87 -3.76
N VAL A 284 -17.66 -1.89 -4.03
CA VAL A 284 -16.65 -2.53 -3.17
C VAL A 284 -16.43 -1.68 -1.92
N ARG A 285 -16.35 -2.32 -0.77
CA ARG A 285 -16.22 -1.62 0.52
C ARG A 285 -14.90 -1.98 1.17
N THR A 286 -14.02 -1.00 1.33
CA THR A 286 -12.70 -1.21 1.90
C THR A 286 -12.41 -0.44 3.18
N ILE A 287 -13.17 0.62 3.49
CA ILE A 287 -13.11 1.35 4.76
C ILE A 287 -14.52 1.49 5.36
N GLY A 288 -14.65 1.83 6.61
CA GLY A 288 -15.90 2.26 7.24
C GLY A 288 -16.16 1.60 8.59
N ARG A 289 -15.26 1.78 9.56
CA ARG A 289 -15.50 1.50 10.99
C ARG A 289 -15.23 2.76 11.78
N ASP A 290 -15.90 2.85 12.93
CA ASP A 290 -15.64 3.90 13.88
C ASP A 290 -14.23 3.79 14.49
N GLU A 291 -13.76 4.87 15.09
CA GLU A 291 -12.44 5.00 15.68
C GLU A 291 -12.09 3.89 16.69
N LEU A 292 -13.07 3.41 17.45
CA LEU A 292 -12.87 2.34 18.43
C LEU A 292 -12.97 0.93 17.84
N LEU A 293 -13.20 0.82 16.53
CA LEU A 293 -13.45 -0.46 15.87
C LEU A 293 -14.61 -1.22 16.51
N SER A 294 -15.68 -0.51 16.91
CA SER A 294 -16.81 -1.04 17.66
C SER A 294 -18.05 -1.29 16.80
N LYS A 295 -18.20 -0.55 15.69
CA LYS A 295 -19.34 -0.63 14.76
C LYS A 295 -18.90 -0.30 13.33
N GLN A 296 -19.73 -0.70 12.36
CA GLN A 296 -19.64 -0.20 10.99
C GLN A 296 -20.11 1.26 10.97
N ASP A 297 -19.32 2.13 10.32
CA ASP A 297 -19.57 3.55 10.24
C ASP A 297 -19.09 4.06 8.88
N GLY A 298 -19.99 4.18 7.93
CA GLY A 298 -19.65 4.53 6.55
C GLY A 298 -19.19 3.35 5.68
N SER A 299 -18.77 3.65 4.47
CA SER A 299 -18.35 2.65 3.48
C SER A 299 -17.83 3.32 2.22
N GLU A 300 -16.53 3.24 1.98
CA GLU A 300 -15.90 3.74 0.76
C GLU A 300 -14.98 2.67 0.14
N PHE A 301 -14.64 2.89 -1.14
CA PHE A 301 -13.74 2.01 -1.89
C PHE A 301 -12.44 2.77 -2.20
N ILE A 302 -11.47 2.76 -1.29
CA ILE A 302 -10.22 3.51 -1.38
C ILE A 302 -8.96 2.65 -1.39
N ASP A 303 -9.03 1.40 -0.95
CA ASP A 303 -7.90 0.46 -1.02
C ASP A 303 -7.92 -0.24 -2.38
N GLN A 304 -6.90 0.00 -3.20
CA GLN A 304 -6.86 -0.40 -4.59
C GLN A 304 -5.78 -1.46 -4.86
N ILE A 305 -6.06 -2.34 -5.81
CA ILE A 305 -5.05 -3.16 -6.51
C ILE A 305 -5.24 -2.92 -8.00
N THR A 306 -4.20 -2.42 -8.64
CA THR A 306 -4.18 -2.10 -10.07
C THR A 306 -2.96 -2.71 -10.74
N TYR A 307 -3.02 -2.90 -12.07
CA TYR A 307 -1.94 -3.50 -12.84
C TYR A 307 -1.86 -2.90 -14.24
N ARG A 308 -0.68 -2.96 -14.85
CA ARG A 308 -0.43 -2.58 -16.26
C ARG A 308 0.72 -3.35 -16.88
N PRO A 309 0.84 -3.49 -18.22
CA PRO A 309 -0.26 -3.26 -19.15
C PRO A 309 -1.34 -4.33 -18.99
N ALA A 310 -2.57 -4.00 -19.31
CA ALA A 310 -3.70 -4.93 -19.14
C ALA A 310 -3.50 -6.26 -19.88
N ALA A 311 -2.85 -6.23 -21.05
CA ALA A 311 -2.60 -7.40 -21.89
C ALA A 311 -1.70 -8.46 -21.21
N ASN A 312 -0.84 -8.05 -20.27
CA ASN A 312 0.09 -8.95 -19.57
C ASN A 312 -0.55 -9.70 -18.40
N PHE A 313 -1.76 -9.30 -17.97
CA PHE A 313 -2.37 -9.84 -16.77
C PHE A 313 -3.77 -10.43 -17.04
N THR A 314 -4.11 -11.43 -16.25
CA THR A 314 -5.48 -11.95 -16.12
C THR A 314 -5.83 -12.03 -14.63
N VAL A 315 -6.95 -11.43 -14.23
CA VAL A 315 -7.46 -11.52 -12.85
C VAL A 315 -8.12 -12.89 -12.66
N LYS A 316 -7.47 -13.80 -11.94
CA LYS A 316 -7.98 -15.15 -11.65
C LYS A 316 -8.97 -15.14 -10.49
N SER A 317 -8.70 -14.37 -9.46
CA SER A 317 -9.57 -14.20 -8.30
C SER A 317 -9.34 -12.88 -7.60
N LYS A 318 -10.36 -12.38 -6.95
CA LYS A 318 -10.32 -11.15 -6.13
C LYS A 318 -11.31 -11.26 -4.99
N LYS A 319 -10.97 -10.72 -3.83
CA LYS A 319 -11.85 -10.69 -2.66
C LYS A 319 -11.47 -9.63 -1.66
N VAL A 320 -12.44 -9.22 -0.87
CA VAL A 320 -12.26 -8.41 0.34
C VAL A 320 -12.13 -9.35 1.53
N VAL A 321 -11.24 -9.02 2.47
CA VAL A 321 -11.01 -9.75 3.72
C VAL A 321 -11.06 -8.80 4.92
N GLY A 322 -11.27 -9.32 6.13
CA GLY A 322 -11.37 -8.48 7.33
C GLY A 322 -12.72 -7.76 7.49
N ASN A 323 -13.70 -8.10 6.66
CA ASN A 323 -15.04 -7.51 6.64
C ASN A 323 -15.99 -8.07 7.71
N SER A 324 -15.54 -8.99 8.54
CA SER A 324 -16.29 -9.54 9.67
C SER A 324 -15.56 -9.32 10.99
N PRO A 325 -16.29 -9.10 12.10
CA PRO A 325 -15.66 -8.92 13.39
C PRO A 325 -14.93 -10.21 13.83
N PHE A 326 -13.75 -10.05 14.41
CA PHE A 326 -12.98 -11.15 14.99
C PHE A 326 -13.26 -11.31 16.48
N SER A 327 -13.91 -10.34 17.11
CA SER A 327 -14.17 -10.27 18.55
C SER A 327 -15.57 -9.72 18.83
N LYS A 328 -16.16 -10.12 19.96
CA LYS A 328 -17.41 -9.54 20.49
C LYS A 328 -17.15 -8.24 21.30
N SER A 329 -15.95 -8.04 21.79
CA SER A 329 -15.53 -6.84 22.56
C SER A 329 -14.61 -5.95 21.72
N ILE A 330 -14.51 -4.67 22.07
CA ILE A 330 -13.62 -3.69 21.44
C ILE A 330 -12.15 -4.10 21.60
N PRO A 331 -11.34 -4.01 20.54
CA PRO A 331 -11.72 -3.81 19.16
C PRO A 331 -12.44 -5.05 18.58
N LYS A 332 -13.51 -4.83 17.83
CA LYS A 332 -14.25 -5.92 17.17
C LYS A 332 -13.63 -6.29 15.82
N TRP A 333 -13.09 -5.33 15.10
CA TRP A 333 -12.41 -5.52 13.81
C TRP A 333 -10.90 -5.37 13.91
N SER A 334 -10.20 -5.99 12.99
CA SER A 334 -8.73 -5.98 12.92
C SER A 334 -8.16 -4.64 12.45
N SER A 335 -8.96 -3.82 11.75
CA SER A 335 -8.66 -2.47 11.24
C SER A 335 -9.97 -1.78 10.91
N ASP A 336 -9.97 -0.47 10.75
CA ASP A 336 -11.07 0.31 10.18
C ASP A 336 -11.22 0.07 8.67
N HIS A 337 -10.16 -0.38 8.01
CA HIS A 337 -10.18 -0.86 6.64
C HIS A 337 -10.45 -2.37 6.54
N ASN A 338 -10.87 -2.80 5.37
CA ASN A 338 -10.80 -4.18 4.88
C ASN A 338 -9.52 -4.36 4.07
N GLY A 339 -8.99 -5.58 4.00
CA GLY A 339 -7.94 -5.91 3.06
C GLY A 339 -8.50 -6.30 1.70
N VAL A 340 -7.75 -6.03 0.64
CA VAL A 340 -8.06 -6.49 -0.72
C VAL A 340 -7.01 -7.51 -1.15
N VAL A 341 -7.46 -8.64 -1.68
CA VAL A 341 -6.61 -9.74 -2.16
C VAL A 341 -6.94 -10.03 -3.61
N ALA A 342 -5.92 -10.19 -4.45
CA ALA A 342 -6.07 -10.63 -5.83
C ALA A 342 -5.07 -11.74 -6.17
N THR A 343 -5.48 -12.66 -7.05
CA THR A 343 -4.58 -13.54 -7.79
C THR A 343 -4.56 -13.06 -9.24
N LEU A 344 -3.39 -12.66 -9.69
CA LEU A 344 -3.13 -12.19 -11.04
C LEU A 344 -2.26 -13.22 -11.75
N SER A 345 -2.68 -13.68 -12.92
CA SER A 345 -1.83 -14.48 -13.81
C SER A 345 -1.06 -13.53 -14.70
N LEU A 346 0.25 -13.51 -14.56
CA LEU A 346 1.18 -12.80 -15.45
C LEU A 346 1.53 -13.73 -16.62
N LYS A 347 1.45 -13.19 -17.85
CA LYS A 347 1.73 -13.93 -19.09
C LYS A 347 3.19 -13.82 -19.47
#